data_06aeb24652246b74906d1a0926fb9d19
#
_entry.id   06aeb24652246b74906d1a0926fb9d19
#
_cell.length_a   1.000
_cell.length_b   1.000
_cell.length_c   1.000
_cell.angle_alpha   90.00
_cell.angle_beta   90.00
_cell.angle_gamma   90.00
#
_symmetry.space_group_name_H-M   'P 1'
#
loop_
_entity.id
_entity.type
_entity.pdbx_description
1 polymer ?
#
loop_
_entity_poly.entity_id
_entity_poly.type
_entity_poly.pdbx_seq_one_letter_code
_entity_poly.pdbx_strand_id
1 'polypeptide(L)'
;MSIFTFIKEASKNISQVGAVCSSSKFLAKKLTDPVDFSGKKVIVEFGAGNGSVTRMILKKMGPDSILYSFEINPVFMEKLKTINDPRLVLINDSVEDIMKYVKKHEVDYVISCLPLANFNRTFKESILSHVNTALKPGNLFIQFQYSLKDRKLLKHFFKKVNLKFTLLNVPPAFVYVCKDFTQHSH
;
A
#
# COMPACT_ATOMS: atom_id res chain seq x y z
N MET A 1 -5.38 10.21 21.25
CA MET A 1 -5.72 10.80 19.95
C MET A 1 -6.08 9.66 19.04
N SER A 2 -7.28 9.65 18.45
CA SER A 2 -7.71 8.56 17.56
C SER A 2 -6.77 8.51 16.35
N ILE A 3 -6.40 7.30 15.91
CA ILE A 3 -5.63 7.05 14.67
C ILE A 3 -6.28 7.77 13.47
N PHE A 4 -7.60 7.81 13.44
CA PHE A 4 -8.39 8.54 12.46
C PHE A 4 -8.08 10.05 12.45
N THR A 5 -7.93 10.67 13.62
CA THR A 5 -7.57 12.08 13.76
C THR A 5 -6.13 12.33 13.28
N PHE A 6 -5.20 11.42 13.63
CA PHE A 6 -3.79 11.53 13.24
C PHE A 6 -3.61 11.39 11.72
N ILE A 7 -4.28 10.43 11.08
CA ILE A 7 -4.20 10.23 9.62
C ILE A 7 -4.88 11.40 8.90
N LYS A 8 -5.97 11.94 9.45
CA LYS A 8 -6.65 13.13 8.92
C LYS A 8 -5.77 14.39 9.02
N GLU A 9 -5.00 14.55 10.10
CA GLU A 9 -4.03 15.65 10.25
C GLU A 9 -2.79 15.45 9.37
N ALA A 10 -2.26 14.23 9.30
CA ALA A 10 -1.17 13.90 8.38
C ALA A 10 -1.57 14.14 6.91
N SER A 11 -2.80 13.78 6.53
CA SER A 11 -3.32 14.04 5.18
C SER A 11 -3.59 15.52 4.90
N LYS A 12 -3.95 16.34 5.92
CA LYS A 12 -4.05 17.79 5.79
C LYS A 12 -2.68 18.42 5.52
N ASN A 13 -1.64 18.01 6.24
CA ASN A 13 -0.28 18.49 6.04
C ASN A 13 0.28 18.04 4.67
N ILE A 14 -0.09 16.86 4.20
CA ILE A 14 0.26 16.35 2.87
C ILE A 14 -0.47 17.12 1.76
N SER A 15 -1.72 17.53 1.97
CA SER A 15 -2.48 18.33 1.01
C SER A 15 -2.01 19.78 0.94
N GLN A 16 -1.41 20.35 2.01
CA GLN A 16 -0.77 21.67 1.99
C GLN A 16 0.57 21.68 1.25
N VAL A 17 1.26 20.56 1.20
CA VAL A 17 2.42 20.35 0.33
C VAL A 17 1.91 19.82 -1.02
N GLY A 18 1.10 20.60 -1.71
CA GLY A 18 0.37 20.24 -2.95
C GLY A 18 1.20 19.68 -4.11
N ALA A 19 2.51 19.50 -3.90
CA ALA A 19 3.44 18.82 -4.83
C ALA A 19 3.75 17.38 -4.41
N VAL A 20 3.41 16.93 -3.18
CA VAL A 20 3.91 15.66 -2.61
C VAL A 20 2.98 14.48 -2.87
N CYS A 21 1.78 14.69 -3.35
CA CYS A 21 0.76 13.65 -3.37
C CYS A 21 0.24 13.22 -4.74
N SER A 22 0.81 13.65 -5.81
CA SER A 22 0.67 12.90 -7.04
C SER A 22 1.82 11.90 -7.10
N SER A 23 1.58 10.67 -6.60
CA SER A 23 2.46 9.56 -6.95
C SER A 23 2.70 9.67 -8.44
N SER A 24 3.92 10.05 -8.84
CA SER A 24 4.19 10.26 -10.25
C SER A 24 3.91 8.95 -10.99
N LYS A 25 3.61 9.01 -12.28
CA LYS A 25 3.48 7.79 -13.11
C LYS A 25 4.71 6.88 -12.96
N PHE A 26 5.87 7.47 -12.68
CA PHE A 26 7.12 6.77 -12.42
C PHE A 26 7.10 5.99 -11.10
N LEU A 27 6.55 6.57 -10.03
CA LEU A 27 6.42 5.87 -8.76
C LEU A 27 5.38 4.73 -8.86
N ALA A 28 4.23 4.99 -9.46
CA ALA A 28 3.22 3.96 -9.70
C ALA A 28 3.80 2.80 -10.52
N LYS A 29 4.62 3.10 -11.54
CA LYS A 29 5.35 2.08 -12.30
C LYS A 29 6.30 1.29 -11.40
N LYS A 30 7.14 1.95 -10.59
CA LYS A 30 8.10 1.30 -9.69
C LYS A 30 7.43 0.38 -8.66
N LEU A 31 6.26 0.78 -8.13
CA LEU A 31 5.47 -0.01 -7.19
C LEU A 31 4.85 -1.26 -7.86
N THR A 32 4.48 -1.14 -9.12
CA THR A 32 3.83 -2.22 -9.87
C THR A 32 4.78 -3.10 -10.67
N ASP A 33 6.04 -2.68 -10.89
CA ASP A 33 7.04 -3.48 -11.63
C ASP A 33 7.40 -4.84 -10.99
N PRO A 34 7.39 -5.00 -9.63
CA PRO A 34 7.64 -6.31 -9.01
C PRO A 34 6.47 -7.29 -9.10
N VAL A 35 5.29 -6.83 -9.51
CA VAL A 35 4.05 -7.61 -9.50
C VAL A 35 3.93 -8.41 -10.79
N ASP A 36 3.72 -9.71 -10.66
CA ASP A 36 3.28 -10.55 -11.77
C ASP A 36 1.76 -10.47 -11.88
N PHE A 37 1.28 -9.80 -12.93
CA PHE A 37 -0.14 -9.61 -13.21
C PHE A 37 -0.75 -10.74 -14.07
N SER A 38 -0.02 -11.80 -14.38
CA SER A 38 -0.55 -12.93 -15.14
C SER A 38 -1.62 -13.69 -14.35
N GLY A 39 -2.69 -14.11 -15.03
CA GLY A 39 -3.81 -14.83 -14.42
C GLY A 39 -4.62 -13.98 -13.42
N LYS A 40 -5.51 -14.66 -12.69
CA LYS A 40 -6.35 -14.06 -11.65
C LYS A 40 -5.53 -13.68 -10.42
N LYS A 41 -5.68 -12.45 -9.94
CA LYS A 41 -4.99 -11.92 -8.74
C LYS A 41 -5.97 -11.25 -7.79
N VAL A 42 -5.70 -11.40 -6.50
CA VAL A 42 -6.27 -10.58 -5.43
C VAL A 42 -5.19 -9.62 -4.97
N ILE A 43 -5.38 -8.33 -5.21
CA ILE A 43 -4.42 -7.28 -4.89
C ILE A 43 -5.05 -6.35 -3.86
N VAL A 44 -4.28 -5.94 -2.88
CA VAL A 44 -4.69 -4.93 -1.89
C VAL A 44 -3.78 -3.71 -2.02
N GLU A 45 -4.39 -2.54 -2.11
CA GLU A 45 -3.72 -1.24 -2.08
C GLU A 45 -4.04 -0.51 -0.77
N PHE A 46 -3.00 -0.08 -0.05
CA PHE A 46 -3.13 0.75 1.15
C PHE A 46 -2.80 2.20 0.85
N GLY A 47 -3.75 3.10 1.09
CA GLY A 47 -3.60 4.53 0.87
C GLY A 47 -3.64 4.90 -0.61
N ALA A 48 -4.78 4.70 -1.26
CA ALA A 48 -4.97 4.95 -2.68
C ALA A 48 -4.78 6.42 -3.10
N GLY A 49 -5.05 7.36 -2.19
CA GLY A 49 -4.89 8.79 -2.44
C GLY A 49 -5.67 9.25 -3.68
N ASN A 50 -4.98 9.91 -4.61
CA ASN A 50 -5.58 10.38 -5.86
C ASN A 50 -5.82 9.28 -6.93
N GLY A 51 -5.52 8.02 -6.61
CA GLY A 51 -5.74 6.87 -7.49
C GLY A 51 -4.68 6.67 -8.58
N SER A 52 -3.49 7.29 -8.45
CA SER A 52 -2.43 7.12 -9.46
C SER A 52 -1.91 5.68 -9.52
N VAL A 53 -1.73 5.04 -8.35
CA VAL A 53 -1.29 3.65 -8.26
C VAL A 53 -2.46 2.72 -8.58
N THR A 54 -3.66 3.01 -8.06
CA THR A 54 -4.92 2.30 -8.38
C THR A 54 -5.10 2.13 -9.89
N ARG A 55 -5.05 3.23 -10.65
CA ARG A 55 -5.20 3.18 -12.12
C ARG A 55 -4.09 2.39 -12.80
N MET A 56 -2.86 2.43 -12.27
CA MET A 56 -1.76 1.64 -12.82
C MET A 56 -1.94 0.14 -12.58
N ILE A 57 -2.43 -0.26 -11.41
CA ILE A 57 -2.76 -1.64 -11.09
C ILE A 57 -3.88 -2.13 -12.03
N LEU A 58 -5.00 -1.40 -12.10
CA LEU A 58 -6.15 -1.73 -12.96
C LEU A 58 -5.76 -1.87 -14.44
N LYS A 59 -4.85 -1.01 -14.92
CA LYS A 59 -4.33 -1.10 -16.29
C LYS A 59 -3.58 -2.39 -16.58
N LYS A 60 -2.93 -2.98 -15.56
CA LYS A 60 -2.05 -4.15 -15.73
C LYS A 60 -2.72 -5.48 -15.37
N MET A 61 -3.70 -5.47 -14.46
CA MET A 61 -4.32 -6.69 -13.95
C MET A 61 -5.31 -7.32 -14.95
N GLY A 62 -5.41 -8.65 -14.91
CA GLY A 62 -6.32 -9.42 -15.74
C GLY A 62 -7.81 -9.20 -15.38
N PRO A 63 -8.75 -9.60 -16.28
CA PRO A 63 -10.17 -9.31 -16.12
C PRO A 63 -10.81 -9.97 -14.89
N ASP A 64 -10.33 -11.15 -14.48
CA ASP A 64 -10.88 -11.92 -13.35
C ASP A 64 -10.25 -11.56 -12.01
N SER A 65 -9.36 -10.55 -11.98
CA SER A 65 -8.67 -10.09 -10.78
C SER A 65 -9.53 -9.11 -9.98
N ILE A 66 -9.22 -8.96 -8.68
CA ILE A 66 -9.88 -7.99 -7.79
C ILE A 66 -8.80 -7.10 -7.16
N LEU A 67 -9.08 -5.80 -7.09
CA LEU A 67 -8.30 -4.80 -6.37
C LEU A 67 -9.12 -4.24 -5.21
N TYR A 68 -8.72 -4.54 -3.98
CA TYR A 68 -9.22 -3.87 -2.78
C TYR A 68 -8.36 -2.65 -2.49
N SER A 69 -8.94 -1.46 -2.55
CA SER A 69 -8.21 -0.20 -2.41
C SER A 69 -8.71 0.59 -1.21
N PHE A 70 -7.86 0.68 -0.18
CA PHE A 70 -8.15 1.33 1.09
C PHE A 70 -7.79 2.82 1.04
N GLU A 71 -8.74 3.67 1.38
CA GLU A 71 -8.54 5.10 1.54
C GLU A 71 -9.52 5.65 2.58
N ILE A 72 -9.00 6.33 3.62
CA ILE A 72 -9.82 6.89 4.69
C ILE A 72 -10.16 8.37 4.49
N ASN A 73 -9.42 9.07 3.63
CA ASN A 73 -9.66 10.48 3.37
C ASN A 73 -10.88 10.64 2.45
N PRO A 74 -11.97 11.30 2.93
CA PRO A 74 -13.20 11.41 2.15
C PRO A 74 -13.00 12.18 0.84
N VAL A 75 -12.09 13.17 0.81
CA VAL A 75 -11.81 13.93 -0.42
C VAL A 75 -11.18 13.06 -1.51
N PHE A 76 -10.27 12.15 -1.11
CA PHE A 76 -9.67 11.20 -2.05
C PHE A 76 -10.68 10.10 -2.42
N MET A 77 -11.48 9.64 -1.47
CA MET A 77 -12.52 8.64 -1.74
C MET A 77 -13.50 9.12 -2.82
N GLU A 78 -13.95 10.38 -2.78
CA GLU A 78 -14.81 10.94 -3.83
C GLU A 78 -14.12 10.95 -5.21
N LYS A 79 -12.83 11.23 -5.25
CA LYS A 79 -12.05 11.13 -6.51
C LYS A 79 -11.91 9.68 -6.99
N LEU A 80 -11.75 8.74 -6.08
CA LEU A 80 -11.61 7.32 -6.41
C LEU A 80 -12.92 6.74 -6.97
N LYS A 81 -14.08 7.18 -6.47
CA LYS A 81 -15.40 6.79 -6.97
C LYS A 81 -15.62 7.12 -8.46
N THR A 82 -14.85 8.05 -9.02
CA THR A 82 -14.89 8.34 -10.46
C THR A 82 -14.22 7.26 -11.33
N ILE A 83 -13.52 6.30 -10.71
CA ILE A 83 -12.89 5.19 -11.44
C ILE A 83 -13.95 4.12 -11.64
N ASN A 84 -14.46 4.03 -12.87
CA ASN A 84 -15.46 3.04 -13.24
C ASN A 84 -14.78 1.75 -13.75
N ASP A 85 -14.43 0.84 -12.82
CA ASP A 85 -13.82 -0.46 -13.15
C ASP A 85 -14.43 -1.52 -12.23
N PRO A 86 -15.08 -2.59 -12.78
CA PRO A 86 -15.77 -3.61 -11.98
C PRO A 86 -14.82 -4.45 -11.11
N ARG A 87 -13.52 -4.41 -11.36
CA ARG A 87 -12.50 -5.11 -10.57
C ARG A 87 -12.07 -4.32 -9.34
N LEU A 88 -12.46 -3.04 -9.20
CA LEU A 88 -12.11 -2.16 -8.10
C LEU A 88 -13.15 -2.21 -6.98
N VAL A 89 -12.70 -2.56 -5.79
CA VAL A 89 -13.47 -2.46 -4.56
C VAL A 89 -12.86 -1.36 -3.70
N LEU A 90 -13.55 -0.23 -3.59
CA LEU A 90 -13.13 0.89 -2.75
C LEU A 90 -13.56 0.65 -1.30
N ILE A 91 -12.62 0.80 -0.37
CA ILE A 91 -12.84 0.57 1.06
C ILE A 91 -12.50 1.84 1.83
N ASN A 92 -13.53 2.44 2.46
CA ASN A 92 -13.37 3.60 3.32
C ASN A 92 -13.26 3.19 4.79
N ASP A 93 -12.22 2.40 5.09
CA ASP A 93 -11.97 1.86 6.43
C ASP A 93 -10.46 1.86 6.73
N SER A 94 -10.10 1.60 7.99
CA SER A 94 -8.70 1.43 8.38
C SER A 94 -8.08 0.21 7.70
N VAL A 95 -6.81 0.31 7.34
CA VAL A 95 -6.04 -0.83 6.82
C VAL A 95 -5.84 -1.93 7.88
N GLU A 96 -6.01 -1.63 9.17
CA GLU A 96 -6.04 -2.63 10.24
C GLU A 96 -7.23 -3.57 10.11
N ASP A 97 -8.29 -3.13 9.45
CA ASP A 97 -9.52 -3.90 9.23
C ASP A 97 -9.47 -4.79 7.98
N ILE A 98 -8.31 -4.95 7.34
CA ILE A 98 -8.15 -5.73 6.10
C ILE A 98 -8.81 -7.11 6.19
N MET A 99 -8.74 -7.78 7.35
CA MET A 99 -9.31 -9.12 7.54
C MET A 99 -10.84 -9.17 7.53
N LYS A 100 -11.53 -8.02 7.51
CA LYS A 100 -12.98 -7.95 7.26
C LYS A 100 -13.32 -8.16 5.77
N TYR A 101 -12.37 -7.92 4.88
CA TYR A 101 -12.55 -7.84 3.43
C TYR A 101 -11.89 -8.99 2.68
N VAL A 102 -10.83 -9.59 3.25
CA VAL A 102 -10.12 -10.71 2.65
C VAL A 102 -9.93 -11.85 3.64
N LYS A 103 -9.77 -13.07 3.11
CA LYS A 103 -9.50 -14.25 3.94
C LYS A 103 -8.00 -14.40 4.21
N LYS A 104 -7.68 -15.24 5.20
CA LYS A 104 -6.31 -15.66 5.49
C LYS A 104 -5.66 -16.25 4.22
N HIS A 105 -4.46 -15.77 3.90
CA HIS A 105 -3.67 -16.23 2.75
C HIS A 105 -4.42 -16.17 1.40
N GLU A 106 -5.28 -15.17 1.21
CA GLU A 106 -6.00 -14.95 -0.05
C GLU A 106 -5.29 -13.96 -0.97
N VAL A 107 -4.58 -12.99 -0.39
CA VAL A 107 -3.99 -11.86 -1.11
C VAL A 107 -2.71 -12.27 -1.83
N ASP A 108 -2.62 -11.95 -3.12
CA ASP A 108 -1.41 -12.17 -3.91
C ASP A 108 -0.37 -11.06 -3.72
N TYR A 109 -0.80 -9.81 -3.65
CA TYR A 109 0.09 -8.66 -3.48
C TYR A 109 -0.54 -7.60 -2.58
N VAL A 110 0.27 -7.05 -1.68
CA VAL A 110 -0.09 -5.83 -0.95
C VAL A 110 0.84 -4.71 -1.40
N ILE A 111 0.26 -3.62 -1.93
CA ILE A 111 0.97 -2.42 -2.37
C ILE A 111 0.58 -1.28 -1.43
N SER A 112 1.55 -0.74 -0.69
CA SER A 112 1.30 0.27 0.33
C SER A 112 1.96 1.61 -0.01
N CYS A 113 1.13 2.65 -0.06
CA CYS A 113 1.53 4.05 -0.15
C CYS A 113 1.39 4.79 1.18
N LEU A 114 1.17 4.07 2.29
CA LEU A 114 1.08 4.67 3.60
C LEU A 114 2.42 5.27 4.04
N PRO A 115 2.41 6.46 4.65
CA PRO A 115 3.62 7.08 5.19
C PRO A 115 4.02 6.44 6.52
N LEU A 116 4.50 5.19 6.51
CA LEU A 116 4.82 4.42 7.72
C LEU A 116 5.72 5.20 8.69
N ALA A 117 6.66 6.00 8.17
CA ALA A 117 7.57 6.80 8.99
C ALA A 117 6.86 7.77 9.95
N ASN A 118 5.59 8.11 9.67
CA ASN A 118 4.78 9.04 10.47
C ASN A 118 3.92 8.33 11.52
N PHE A 119 3.84 7.00 11.49
CA PHE A 119 3.05 6.23 12.44
C PHE A 119 3.89 5.78 13.64
N ASN A 120 3.23 5.54 14.79
CA ASN A 120 3.87 4.93 15.93
C ASN A 120 4.18 3.45 15.64
N ARG A 121 5.06 2.87 16.47
CA ARG A 121 5.55 1.51 16.26
C ARG A 121 4.44 0.47 16.35
N THR A 122 3.56 0.57 17.32
CA THR A 122 2.45 -0.38 17.55
C THR A 122 1.55 -0.49 16.33
N PHE A 123 1.19 0.65 15.72
CA PHE A 123 0.36 0.66 14.51
C PHE A 123 1.06 0.03 13.31
N LYS A 124 2.36 0.29 13.13
CA LYS A 124 3.16 -0.34 12.06
C LYS A 124 3.20 -1.86 12.22
N GLU A 125 3.44 -2.33 13.44
CA GLU A 125 3.49 -3.75 13.75
C GLU A 125 2.12 -4.42 13.56
N SER A 126 1.03 -3.76 13.96
CA SER A 126 -0.35 -4.20 13.70
C SER A 126 -0.61 -4.37 12.20
N ILE A 127 -0.31 -3.36 11.38
CA ILE A 127 -0.47 -3.43 9.92
C ILE A 127 0.34 -4.62 9.35
N LEU A 128 1.61 -4.76 9.73
CA LEU A 128 2.48 -5.81 9.19
C LEU A 128 2.00 -7.22 9.60
N SER A 129 1.46 -7.36 10.82
CA SER A 129 0.84 -8.62 11.28
C SER A 129 -0.40 -8.97 10.45
N HIS A 130 -1.29 -8.01 10.19
CA HIS A 130 -2.45 -8.23 9.34
C HIS A 130 -2.07 -8.55 7.89
N VAL A 131 -1.03 -7.87 7.35
CA VAL A 131 -0.48 -8.21 6.02
C VAL A 131 0.05 -9.64 6.00
N ASN A 132 0.76 -10.09 7.06
CA ASN A 132 1.23 -11.47 7.18
C ASN A 132 0.07 -12.47 7.12
N THR A 133 -1.03 -12.17 7.82
CA THR A 133 -2.21 -13.03 7.84
C THR A 133 -2.92 -13.09 6.48
N ALA A 134 -3.03 -11.96 5.79
CA ALA A 134 -3.76 -11.85 4.52
C ALA A 134 -2.96 -12.35 3.32
N LEU A 135 -1.64 -12.11 3.30
CA LEU A 135 -0.78 -12.37 2.15
C LEU A 135 -0.50 -13.88 2.00
N LYS A 136 -0.58 -14.41 0.78
CA LYS A 136 -0.16 -15.77 0.48
C LYS A 136 1.33 -15.95 0.76
N PRO A 137 1.77 -17.09 1.33
CA PRO A 137 3.19 -17.39 1.50
C PRO A 137 3.98 -17.23 0.20
N GLY A 138 5.15 -16.61 0.27
CA GLY A 138 6.00 -16.40 -0.89
C GLY A 138 5.62 -15.21 -1.79
N ASN A 139 4.52 -14.52 -1.51
CA ASN A 139 4.09 -13.34 -2.24
C ASN A 139 4.65 -12.04 -1.65
N LEU A 140 4.37 -10.88 -2.26
CA LEU A 140 5.09 -9.65 -2.00
C LEU A 140 4.24 -8.61 -1.25
N PHE A 141 4.86 -8.02 -0.22
CA PHE A 141 4.48 -6.72 0.32
C PHE A 141 5.39 -5.65 -0.28
N ILE A 142 4.82 -4.64 -0.91
CA ILE A 142 5.54 -3.57 -1.61
C ILE A 142 5.19 -2.26 -0.91
N GLN A 143 6.20 -1.60 -0.33
CA GLN A 143 6.03 -0.38 0.47
C GLN A 143 6.80 0.79 -0.12
N PHE A 144 6.11 1.90 -0.32
CA PHE A 144 6.71 3.18 -0.70
C PHE A 144 7.07 4.01 0.54
N GLN A 145 8.24 4.68 0.50
CA GLN A 145 8.70 5.59 1.57
C GLN A 145 9.58 6.72 1.01
N TYR A 146 9.55 7.88 1.69
CA TYR A 146 10.53 8.96 1.46
C TYR A 146 11.76 8.87 2.37
N SER A 147 11.82 7.90 3.28
CA SER A 147 12.94 7.74 4.22
C SER A 147 13.28 6.27 4.46
N LEU A 148 14.46 6.03 5.00
CA LEU A 148 14.93 4.69 5.38
C LEU A 148 14.62 4.33 6.84
N LYS A 149 13.84 5.15 7.57
CA LYS A 149 13.56 4.96 9.01
C LYS A 149 12.99 3.57 9.33
N ASP A 150 12.10 3.06 8.49
CA ASP A 150 11.42 1.79 8.73
C ASP A 150 12.16 0.57 8.17
N ARG A 151 13.38 0.75 7.61
CA ARG A 151 14.16 -0.35 7.04
C ARG A 151 14.46 -1.47 8.05
N LYS A 152 14.78 -1.10 9.30
CA LYS A 152 15.04 -2.08 10.36
C LYS A 152 13.77 -2.85 10.73
N LEU A 153 12.64 -2.16 10.82
CA LEU A 153 11.34 -2.78 11.10
C LEU A 153 10.96 -3.78 10.00
N LEU A 154 11.04 -3.37 8.73
CA LEU A 154 10.74 -4.27 7.61
C LEU A 154 11.67 -5.49 7.58
N LYS A 155 12.96 -5.34 7.88
CA LYS A 155 13.91 -6.46 8.01
C LYS A 155 13.64 -7.37 9.21
N HIS A 156 12.96 -6.88 10.23
CA HIS A 156 12.51 -7.71 11.35
C HIS A 156 11.32 -8.60 10.95
N PHE A 157 10.40 -8.06 10.17
CA PHE A 157 9.20 -8.78 9.73
C PHE A 157 9.42 -9.68 8.51
N PHE A 158 10.36 -9.36 7.62
CA PHE A 158 10.56 -10.06 6.35
C PHE A 158 11.99 -10.61 6.21
N LYS A 159 12.12 -11.85 5.75
CA LYS A 159 13.41 -12.49 5.47
C LYS A 159 14.17 -11.83 4.31
N LYS A 160 13.42 -11.35 3.30
CA LYS A 160 13.98 -10.69 2.12
C LYS A 160 13.39 -9.30 1.97
N VAL A 161 14.23 -8.27 2.00
CA VAL A 161 13.85 -6.86 1.83
C VAL A 161 14.78 -6.23 0.79
N ASN A 162 14.30 -6.15 -0.44
CA ASN A 162 15.00 -5.49 -1.54
C ASN A 162 14.58 -4.02 -1.59
N LEU A 163 15.56 -3.12 -1.70
CA LEU A 163 15.36 -1.70 -1.78
C LEU A 163 15.59 -1.22 -3.22
N LYS A 164 14.58 -0.58 -3.80
CA LYS A 164 14.69 0.13 -5.08
C LYS A 164 14.59 1.62 -4.83
N PHE A 165 15.33 2.41 -5.59
CA PHE A 165 15.36 3.86 -5.48
C PHE A 165 14.83 4.50 -6.77
N THR A 166 14.14 5.63 -6.66
CA THR A 166 13.70 6.42 -7.81
C THR A 166 14.01 7.90 -7.62
N LEU A 167 14.84 8.45 -8.53
CA LEU A 167 15.14 9.88 -8.62
C LEU A 167 14.05 10.65 -9.38
N LEU A 168 13.27 9.96 -10.21
CA LEU A 168 12.24 10.57 -11.06
C LEU A 168 10.96 10.92 -10.29
N ASN A 169 10.97 10.78 -8.99
CA ASN A 169 9.94 11.29 -8.09
C ASN A 169 10.51 12.46 -7.29
N VAL A 170 9.73 13.52 -7.10
CA VAL A 170 10.15 14.70 -6.34
C VAL A 170 9.26 14.81 -5.09
N PRO A 171 9.83 14.64 -3.89
CA PRO A 171 11.20 14.23 -3.60
C PRO A 171 11.52 12.78 -4.02
N PRO A 172 12.81 12.40 -4.13
CA PRO A 172 13.21 11.02 -4.41
C PRO A 172 12.62 10.03 -3.42
N ALA A 173 12.32 8.82 -3.89
CA ALA A 173 11.57 7.85 -3.12
C ALA A 173 12.23 6.46 -3.08
N PHE A 174 11.95 5.72 -2.03
CA PHE A 174 12.37 4.34 -1.82
C PHE A 174 11.17 3.41 -1.98
N VAL A 175 11.37 2.30 -2.68
CA VAL A 175 10.39 1.22 -2.79
C VAL A 175 11.02 -0.03 -2.20
N TYR A 176 10.43 -0.51 -1.11
CA TYR A 176 10.79 -1.77 -0.47
C TYR A 176 9.95 -2.88 -1.10
N VAL A 177 10.61 -3.92 -1.56
CA VAL A 177 9.99 -5.16 -2.02
C VAL A 177 10.31 -6.24 -1.00
N CYS A 178 9.32 -6.59 -0.20
CA CYS A 178 9.45 -7.48 0.94
C CYS A 178 8.83 -8.83 0.63
N LYS A 179 9.50 -9.90 1.03
CA LYS A 179 9.07 -11.28 0.78
C LYS A 179 9.40 -12.17 1.97
N ASP A 180 8.57 -13.18 2.17
CA ASP A 180 8.71 -14.22 3.20
C ASP A 180 8.78 -13.64 4.61
N PHE A 181 7.69 -13.70 5.36
CA PHE A 181 7.66 -13.28 6.75
C PHE A 181 8.60 -14.12 7.63
N THR A 182 9.18 -13.50 8.64
CA THR A 182 9.95 -14.20 9.68
C THR A 182 9.01 -14.96 10.60
N GLN A 183 9.47 -16.05 11.22
CA GLN A 183 8.65 -16.84 12.16
C GLN A 183 8.31 -16.11 13.47
N HIS A 184 8.95 -14.96 13.74
CA HIS A 184 8.75 -14.16 14.95
C HIS A 184 7.67 -13.07 14.80
N SER A 185 6.92 -13.07 13.70
CA SER A 185 5.91 -12.04 13.38
C SER A 185 4.50 -12.40 13.88
N HIS A 186 4.43 -13.22 14.90
CA HIS A 186 3.15 -13.64 15.55
C HIS A 186 2.94 -12.92 16.87
#